data_025d6ca07bf385d749fa6d9c33449452
#
_entry.id   025d6ca07bf385d749fa6d9c33449452
#
_cell.length_a   1.000
_cell.length_b   1.000
_cell.length_c   1.000
_cell.angle_alpha   90.00
_cell.angle_beta   90.00
_cell.angle_gamma   90.00
#
_symmetry.space_group_name_H-M   'P 1'
#
loop_
_entity.id
_entity.type
_entity.pdbx_description
1 polymer ?
#
loop_
_entity_poly.entity_id
_entity_poly.type
_entity_poly.pdbx_seq_one_letter_code
_entity_poly.pdbx_strand_id
1 'polypeptide(L)'
;MLEKQIVTDTLTAMKNSDKFKVSVLRMLKSALQSEKINSKSTDLTDEQVIMVLKKQIKERTASIEEYTKYNRLDLVSDLEKEIAILEIYLPKQLSHEELETKVQEILKNYPNATIKDMGKIMKEASSTLGSVADMSEVSKLIKASLNWEVLLDFFFHRII
;
A
#
# COMPACT_ATOMS: atom_id res chain seq x y z
N MET A 1 -3.28 10.56 14.12
CA MET A 1 -2.74 10.16 15.45
C MET A 1 -1.54 9.22 15.38
N LEU A 2 -1.35 8.52 14.25
CA LEU A 2 -0.22 7.60 14.03
C LEU A 2 1.15 8.27 14.18
N GLU A 3 1.30 9.49 13.71
CA GLU A 3 2.58 10.21 13.82
C GLU A 3 3.02 10.37 15.29
N LYS A 4 2.09 10.71 16.18
CA LYS A 4 2.39 10.83 17.63
C LYS A 4 2.77 9.48 18.24
N GLN A 5 2.14 8.40 17.82
CA GLN A 5 2.47 7.05 18.24
C GLN A 5 3.91 6.69 17.83
N ILE A 6 4.28 6.94 16.57
CA ILE A 6 5.63 6.69 16.06
C ILE A 6 6.68 7.47 16.86
N VAL A 7 6.39 8.71 17.23
CA VAL A 7 7.29 9.53 18.08
C VAL A 7 7.43 8.90 19.47
N THR A 8 6.33 8.52 20.10
CA THR A 8 6.34 7.90 21.44
C THR A 8 7.09 6.57 21.42
N ASP A 9 6.85 5.73 20.41
CA ASP A 9 7.50 4.43 20.27
C ASP A 9 9.01 4.59 19.99
N THR A 10 9.40 5.63 19.26
CA THR A 10 10.82 5.97 19.08
C THR A 10 11.49 6.27 20.41
N LEU A 11 10.85 7.08 21.26
CA LEU A 11 11.38 7.41 22.58
C LEU A 11 11.45 6.18 23.50
N THR A 12 10.45 5.31 23.43
CA THR A 12 10.43 4.05 24.18
C THR A 12 11.54 3.11 23.72
N ALA A 13 11.74 2.96 22.41
CA ALA A 13 12.83 2.17 21.87
C ALA A 13 14.22 2.71 22.29
N MET A 14 14.36 4.04 22.36
CA MET A 14 15.59 4.68 22.87
C MET A 14 15.83 4.35 24.35
N LYS A 15 14.80 4.42 25.19
CA LYS A 15 14.87 4.08 26.61
C LYS A 15 15.26 2.59 26.81
N ASN A 16 14.73 1.72 25.96
CA ASN A 16 15.01 0.27 26.00
C ASN A 16 16.35 -0.11 25.32
N SER A 17 17.11 0.86 24.84
CA SER A 17 18.36 0.64 24.10
C SER A 17 18.21 -0.27 22.87
N ASP A 18 17.03 -0.32 22.28
CA ASP A 18 16.73 -1.02 21.02
C ASP A 18 17.24 -0.20 19.83
N LYS A 19 18.54 -0.31 19.57
CA LYS A 19 19.22 0.46 18.53
C LYS A 19 18.65 0.21 17.13
N PHE A 20 18.24 -1.05 16.85
CA PHE A 20 17.70 -1.42 15.54
C PHE A 20 16.35 -0.73 15.30
N LYS A 21 15.41 -0.88 16.22
CA LYS A 21 14.10 -0.23 16.14
C LYS A 21 14.22 1.31 16.09
N VAL A 22 15.12 1.88 16.88
CA VAL A 22 15.41 3.34 16.84
C VAL A 22 15.86 3.77 15.45
N SER A 23 16.76 3.01 14.81
CA SER A 23 17.24 3.32 13.45
C SER A 23 16.09 3.31 12.44
N VAL A 24 15.27 2.28 12.44
CA VAL A 24 14.13 2.15 11.52
C VAL A 24 13.12 3.30 11.73
N LEU A 25 12.75 3.58 12.98
CA LEU A 25 11.79 4.64 13.28
C LEU A 25 12.34 6.05 12.99
N ARG A 26 13.65 6.28 13.11
CA ARG A 26 14.27 7.54 12.69
C ARG A 26 14.22 7.74 11.19
N MET A 27 14.46 6.68 10.40
CA MET A 27 14.31 6.73 8.95
C MET A 27 12.86 7.02 8.55
N LEU A 28 11.89 6.38 9.20
CA LEU A 28 10.48 6.66 9.00
C LEU A 28 10.14 8.11 9.33
N LYS A 29 10.61 8.66 10.46
CA LYS A 29 10.40 10.06 10.83
C LYS A 29 10.97 11.02 9.79
N SER A 30 12.13 10.71 9.22
CA SER A 30 12.73 11.51 8.14
C SER A 30 11.84 11.49 6.88
N ALA A 31 11.29 10.33 6.51
CA ALA A 31 10.35 10.20 5.40
C ALA A 31 9.05 10.99 5.64
N LEU A 32 8.51 10.94 6.86
CA LEU A 32 7.33 11.74 7.24
C LEU A 32 7.63 13.25 7.18
N GLN A 33 8.80 13.67 7.63
CA GLN A 33 9.21 15.07 7.54
C GLN A 33 9.33 15.54 6.08
N SER A 34 9.87 14.72 5.21
CA SER A 34 9.91 14.98 3.75
C SER A 34 8.51 15.13 3.16
N GLU A 35 7.56 14.28 3.58
CA GLU A 35 6.17 14.39 3.13
C GLU A 35 5.50 15.68 3.62
N LYS A 36 5.75 16.11 4.85
CA LYS A 36 5.27 17.41 5.35
C LYS A 36 5.74 18.57 4.48
N ILE A 37 7.01 18.56 4.10
CA ILE A 37 7.59 19.58 3.23
C ILE A 37 6.92 19.55 1.85
N ASN A 38 6.76 18.36 1.26
CA ASN A 38 6.17 18.19 -0.06
C ASN A 38 4.68 18.60 -0.11
N SER A 39 3.93 18.24 0.93
CA SER A 39 2.50 18.59 1.06
C SER A 39 2.26 20.01 1.60
N LYS A 40 3.33 20.74 1.98
CA LYS A 40 3.28 22.05 2.64
C LYS A 40 2.39 22.05 3.89
N SER A 41 2.38 20.94 4.62
CA SER A 41 1.58 20.74 5.83
C SER A 41 2.46 20.70 7.07
N THR A 42 1.95 21.22 8.17
CA THR A 42 2.61 21.11 9.49
C THR A 42 2.38 19.75 10.13
N ASP A 43 1.21 19.15 9.85
CA ASP A 43 0.80 17.87 10.40
C ASP A 43 0.31 16.97 9.26
N LEU A 44 0.58 15.66 9.38
CA LEU A 44 0.08 14.66 8.44
C LEU A 44 -1.17 14.00 9.00
N THR A 45 -2.13 13.72 8.12
CA THR A 45 -3.26 12.85 8.44
C THR A 45 -2.80 11.40 8.58
N ASP A 46 -3.58 10.56 9.26
CA ASP A 46 -3.25 9.14 9.40
C ASP A 46 -3.16 8.45 8.03
N GLU A 47 -3.99 8.84 7.05
CA GLU A 47 -3.92 8.36 5.67
C GLU A 47 -2.60 8.71 4.99
N GLN A 48 -2.11 9.94 5.17
CA GLN A 48 -0.82 10.36 4.62
C GLN A 48 0.34 9.59 5.28
N VAL A 49 0.27 9.36 6.59
CA VAL A 49 1.25 8.52 7.30
C VAL A 49 1.24 7.09 6.76
N ILE A 50 0.06 6.51 6.54
CA ILE A 50 -0.09 5.17 5.96
C ILE A 50 0.50 5.11 4.55
N MET A 51 0.28 6.13 3.73
CA MET A 51 0.88 6.19 2.38
C MET A 51 2.42 6.20 2.44
N VAL A 52 3.00 6.96 3.35
CA VAL A 52 4.47 6.98 3.56
C VAL A 52 4.97 5.61 4.04
N LEU A 53 4.28 4.98 4.99
CA LEU A 53 4.60 3.63 5.48
C LEU A 53 4.59 2.61 4.34
N LYS A 54 3.53 2.58 3.53
CA LYS A 54 3.42 1.68 2.38
C LYS A 54 4.54 1.89 1.36
N LYS A 55 4.89 3.14 1.07
CA LYS A 55 6.02 3.45 0.20
C LYS A 55 7.33 2.91 0.77
N GLN A 56 7.59 3.12 2.06
CA GLN A 56 8.78 2.64 2.74
C GLN A 56 8.87 1.10 2.76
N ILE A 57 7.76 0.41 2.92
CA ILE A 57 7.69 -1.06 2.84
C ILE A 57 7.94 -1.52 1.41
N LYS A 58 7.31 -0.91 0.41
CA LYS A 58 7.48 -1.26 -1.01
C LYS A 58 8.94 -1.10 -1.48
N GLU A 59 9.62 -0.05 -1.07
CA GLU A 59 11.04 0.18 -1.38
C GLU A 59 11.91 -0.94 -0.79
N ARG A 60 11.64 -1.38 0.45
CA ARG A 60 12.35 -2.49 1.09
C ARG A 60 12.06 -3.83 0.43
N THR A 61 10.81 -4.08 0.05
CA THR A 61 10.41 -5.29 -0.67
C THR A 61 11.14 -5.40 -2.01
N ALA A 62 11.23 -4.30 -2.76
CA ALA A 62 12.01 -4.27 -4.00
C ALA A 62 13.50 -4.54 -3.76
N SER A 63 14.07 -4.01 -2.68
CA SER A 63 15.47 -4.29 -2.29
C SER A 63 15.67 -5.76 -1.89
N ILE A 64 14.70 -6.38 -1.21
CA ILE A 64 14.73 -7.82 -0.87
C ILE A 64 14.77 -8.66 -2.15
N GLU A 65 13.93 -8.34 -3.14
CA GLU A 65 13.93 -9.05 -4.42
C GLU A 65 15.29 -8.94 -5.13
N GLU A 66 15.88 -7.76 -5.11
CA GLU A 66 17.20 -7.51 -5.70
C GLU A 66 18.31 -8.27 -4.96
N TYR A 67 18.38 -8.15 -3.62
CA TYR A 67 19.40 -8.83 -2.82
C TYR A 67 19.27 -10.35 -2.88
N THR A 68 18.06 -10.88 -3.00
CA THR A 68 17.82 -12.31 -3.20
C THR A 68 18.44 -12.80 -4.52
N LYS A 69 18.32 -12.02 -5.61
CA LYS A 69 18.96 -12.35 -6.91
C LYS A 69 20.47 -12.43 -6.81
N TYR A 70 21.08 -11.63 -5.93
CA TYR A 70 22.53 -11.61 -5.70
C TYR A 70 22.96 -12.50 -4.52
N ASN A 71 22.09 -13.35 -3.99
CA ASN A 71 22.34 -14.26 -2.87
C ASN A 71 22.85 -13.54 -1.59
N ARG A 72 22.43 -12.30 -1.38
CA ARG A 72 22.77 -11.49 -0.18
C ARG A 72 21.72 -11.66 0.91
N LEU A 73 21.56 -12.91 1.38
CA LEU A 73 20.54 -13.28 2.38
C LEU A 73 20.74 -12.60 3.75
N ASP A 74 21.96 -12.19 4.05
CA ASP A 74 22.30 -11.37 5.22
C ASP A 74 21.52 -10.04 5.22
N LEU A 75 21.49 -9.34 4.08
CA LEU A 75 20.77 -8.08 3.93
C LEU A 75 19.25 -8.28 3.85
N VAL A 76 18.79 -9.38 3.27
CA VAL A 76 17.37 -9.72 3.21
C VAL A 76 16.75 -9.83 4.60
N SER A 77 17.41 -10.58 5.50
CA SER A 77 16.92 -10.78 6.88
C SER A 77 16.74 -9.46 7.65
N ASP A 78 17.64 -8.51 7.47
CA ASP A 78 17.54 -7.22 8.15
C ASP A 78 16.38 -6.37 7.57
N LEU A 79 16.20 -6.36 6.25
CA LEU A 79 15.07 -5.68 5.60
C LEU A 79 13.72 -6.28 6.01
N GLU A 80 13.62 -7.60 6.15
CA GLU A 80 12.40 -8.25 6.64
C GLU A 80 12.06 -7.82 8.07
N LYS A 81 13.05 -7.68 8.95
CA LYS A 81 12.85 -7.16 10.32
C LYS A 81 12.44 -5.68 10.30
N GLU A 82 13.00 -4.87 9.40
CA GLU A 82 12.60 -3.47 9.24
C GLU A 82 11.15 -3.36 8.79
N ILE A 83 10.72 -4.17 7.80
CA ILE A 83 9.33 -4.25 7.33
C ILE A 83 8.40 -4.62 8.48
N ALA A 84 8.73 -5.62 9.28
CA ALA A 84 7.91 -6.05 10.42
C ALA A 84 7.68 -4.91 11.44
N ILE A 85 8.67 -4.04 11.67
CA ILE A 85 8.52 -2.87 12.52
C ILE A 85 7.57 -1.85 11.92
N LEU A 86 7.63 -1.61 10.60
CA LEU A 86 6.77 -0.66 9.91
C LEU A 86 5.32 -1.14 9.83
N GLU A 87 5.10 -2.44 9.62
CA GLU A 87 3.78 -3.05 9.52
C GLU A 87 2.94 -2.92 10.80
N ILE A 88 3.57 -2.76 11.97
CA ILE A 88 2.86 -2.53 13.24
C ILE A 88 1.93 -1.30 13.16
N TYR A 89 2.30 -0.30 12.35
CA TYR A 89 1.55 0.95 12.21
C TYR A 89 0.52 0.93 11.10
N LEU A 90 0.49 -0.12 10.28
CA LEU A 90 -0.53 -0.27 9.24
C LEU A 90 -1.82 -0.86 9.82
N PRO A 91 -3.00 -0.44 9.33
CA PRO A 91 -4.23 -1.17 9.58
C PRO A 91 -4.13 -2.58 8.98
N LYS A 92 -4.96 -3.51 9.48
CA LYS A 92 -5.02 -4.87 8.92
C LYS A 92 -5.23 -4.77 7.39
N GLN A 93 -4.31 -5.34 6.63
CA GLN A 93 -4.43 -5.39 5.18
C GLN A 93 -5.42 -6.48 4.77
N LEU A 94 -6.16 -6.23 3.70
CA LEU A 94 -7.09 -7.21 3.13
C LEU A 94 -6.33 -8.39 2.53
N SER A 95 -6.85 -9.60 2.72
CA SER A 95 -6.40 -10.76 1.94
C SER A 95 -6.80 -10.60 0.47
N HIS A 96 -6.23 -11.42 -0.41
CA HIS A 96 -6.57 -11.39 -1.83
C HIS A 96 -8.07 -11.63 -2.07
N GLU A 97 -8.67 -12.59 -1.37
CA GLU A 97 -10.10 -12.90 -1.47
C GLU A 97 -10.99 -11.75 -0.97
N GLU A 98 -10.62 -11.14 0.16
CA GLU A 98 -11.32 -9.96 0.70
C GLU A 98 -11.22 -8.78 -0.28
N LEU A 99 -10.04 -8.60 -0.91
CA LEU A 99 -9.81 -7.56 -1.89
C LEU A 99 -10.64 -7.76 -3.15
N GLU A 100 -10.67 -8.97 -3.70
CA GLU A 100 -11.53 -9.31 -4.85
C GLU A 100 -12.98 -8.98 -4.56
N THR A 101 -13.48 -9.39 -3.39
CA THR A 101 -14.85 -9.10 -2.96
C THR A 101 -15.13 -7.60 -2.91
N LYS A 102 -14.22 -6.82 -2.33
CA LYS A 102 -14.34 -5.36 -2.23
C LYS A 102 -14.27 -4.66 -3.59
N VAL A 103 -13.41 -5.12 -4.48
CA VAL A 103 -13.35 -4.61 -5.85
C VAL A 103 -14.66 -4.90 -6.60
N GLN A 104 -15.23 -6.10 -6.45
CA GLN A 104 -16.52 -6.43 -7.05
C GLN A 104 -17.66 -5.56 -6.49
N GLU A 105 -17.65 -5.27 -5.18
CA GLU A 105 -18.63 -4.34 -4.58
C GLU A 105 -18.55 -2.95 -5.21
N ILE A 106 -17.35 -2.41 -5.43
CA ILE A 106 -17.15 -1.12 -6.09
C ILE A 106 -17.64 -1.17 -7.54
N LEU A 107 -17.32 -2.24 -8.28
CA LEU A 107 -17.72 -2.39 -9.69
C LEU A 107 -19.24 -2.48 -9.89
N LYS A 108 -20.00 -2.95 -8.90
CA LYS A 108 -21.47 -2.93 -8.93
C LYS A 108 -22.05 -1.52 -9.10
N ASN A 109 -21.32 -0.49 -8.67
CA ASN A 109 -21.73 0.92 -8.86
C ASN A 109 -21.53 1.39 -10.32
N TYR A 110 -20.85 0.57 -11.15
CA TYR A 110 -20.48 0.89 -12.52
C TYR A 110 -20.88 -0.25 -13.49
N PRO A 111 -22.18 -0.56 -13.63
CA PRO A 111 -22.65 -1.76 -14.34
C PRO A 111 -22.33 -1.79 -15.85
N ASN A 112 -21.99 -0.65 -16.46
CA ASN A 112 -21.63 -0.55 -17.88
C ASN A 112 -20.24 0.10 -18.05
N ALA A 113 -19.36 -0.07 -17.06
CA ALA A 113 -18.04 0.55 -17.10
C ALA A 113 -17.14 -0.06 -18.16
N THR A 114 -16.40 0.78 -18.81
CA THR A 114 -15.37 0.42 -19.76
C THR A 114 -14.00 0.84 -19.25
N ILE A 115 -12.95 0.48 -19.93
CA ILE A 115 -11.58 0.90 -19.60
C ILE A 115 -11.44 2.44 -19.51
N LYS A 116 -12.33 3.20 -20.15
CA LYS A 116 -12.36 4.67 -20.08
C LYS A 116 -12.81 5.18 -18.71
N ASP A 117 -13.56 4.38 -17.97
CA ASP A 117 -14.04 4.72 -16.63
C ASP A 117 -13.05 4.36 -15.53
N MET A 118 -11.93 3.72 -15.89
CA MET A 118 -10.89 3.28 -14.97
C MET A 118 -10.46 4.36 -13.97
N GLY A 119 -10.32 5.61 -14.43
CA GLY A 119 -9.91 6.73 -13.57
C GLY A 119 -10.92 7.02 -12.46
N LYS A 120 -12.22 6.96 -12.74
CA LYS A 120 -13.30 7.19 -11.76
C LYS A 120 -13.34 6.06 -10.75
N ILE A 121 -13.29 4.82 -11.23
CA ILE A 121 -13.30 3.60 -10.40
C ILE A 121 -12.08 3.56 -9.49
N MET A 122 -10.90 3.88 -10.02
CA MET A 122 -9.67 3.95 -9.24
C MET A 122 -9.70 5.04 -8.18
N LYS A 123 -10.35 6.17 -8.44
CA LYS A 123 -10.52 7.23 -7.44
C LYS A 123 -11.40 6.76 -6.28
N GLU A 124 -12.52 6.10 -6.54
CA GLU A 124 -13.38 5.52 -5.51
C GLU A 124 -12.65 4.41 -4.74
N ALA A 125 -11.99 3.50 -5.46
CA ALA A 125 -11.20 2.43 -4.86
C ALA A 125 -10.07 2.99 -3.96
N SER A 126 -9.39 4.04 -4.38
CA SER A 126 -8.33 4.66 -3.59
C SER A 126 -8.86 5.28 -2.30
N SER A 127 -10.03 5.93 -2.34
CA SER A 127 -10.64 6.50 -1.13
C SER A 127 -11.13 5.44 -0.15
N THR A 128 -11.56 4.27 -0.65
CA THR A 128 -12.16 3.20 0.16
C THR A 128 -11.13 2.18 0.64
N LEU A 129 -10.19 1.80 -0.22
CA LEU A 129 -9.25 0.69 -0.02
C LEU A 129 -7.79 1.15 0.15
N GLY A 130 -7.49 2.43 -0.09
CA GLY A 130 -6.10 2.92 -0.13
C GLY A 130 -5.29 2.67 1.14
N SER A 131 -5.93 2.62 2.31
CA SER A 131 -5.25 2.32 3.59
C SER A 131 -5.07 0.82 3.86
N VAL A 132 -5.91 -0.05 3.28
CA VAL A 132 -6.02 -1.47 3.61
C VAL A 132 -5.66 -2.42 2.47
N ALA A 133 -5.30 -1.90 1.29
CA ALA A 133 -4.96 -2.70 0.12
C ALA A 133 -3.80 -2.10 -0.69
N ASP A 134 -3.11 -2.93 -1.47
CA ASP A 134 -2.15 -2.47 -2.48
C ASP A 134 -2.91 -1.97 -3.72
N MET A 135 -2.78 -0.69 -4.03
CA MET A 135 -3.46 -0.08 -5.17
C MET A 135 -2.98 -0.60 -6.53
N SER A 136 -1.79 -1.17 -6.63
CA SER A 136 -1.35 -1.86 -7.86
C SER A 136 -2.15 -3.14 -8.09
N GLU A 137 -2.44 -3.90 -7.04
CA GLU A 137 -3.26 -5.10 -7.10
C GLU A 137 -4.72 -4.76 -7.39
N VAL A 138 -5.26 -3.74 -6.71
CA VAL A 138 -6.60 -3.18 -7.01
C VAL A 138 -6.73 -2.80 -8.48
N SER A 139 -5.73 -2.11 -9.03
CA SER A 139 -5.73 -1.72 -10.45
C SER A 139 -5.75 -2.92 -11.39
N LYS A 140 -5.00 -3.98 -11.08
CA LYS A 140 -5.00 -5.22 -11.88
C LYS A 140 -6.36 -5.91 -11.85
N LEU A 141 -6.99 -6.01 -10.67
CA LEU A 141 -8.31 -6.64 -10.51
C LEU A 141 -9.39 -5.85 -11.26
N ILE A 142 -9.40 -4.52 -11.15
CA ILE A 142 -10.35 -3.67 -11.90
C ILE A 142 -10.14 -3.83 -13.40
N LYS A 143 -8.90 -3.78 -13.89
CA LYS A 143 -8.60 -3.97 -15.32
C LYS A 143 -9.05 -5.33 -15.83
N ALA A 144 -8.80 -6.39 -15.09
CA ALA A 144 -9.21 -7.74 -15.46
C ALA A 144 -10.74 -7.84 -15.57
N SER A 145 -11.48 -7.24 -14.63
CA SER A 145 -12.94 -7.23 -14.64
C SER A 145 -13.51 -6.43 -15.81
N LEU A 146 -12.94 -5.27 -16.14
CA LEU A 146 -13.41 -4.43 -17.26
C LEU A 146 -13.08 -5.05 -18.63
N ASN A 147 -11.97 -5.78 -18.76
CA ASN A 147 -11.63 -6.48 -20.01
C ASN A 147 -12.48 -7.71 -20.25
N TRP A 148 -12.99 -8.35 -19.21
CA TRP A 148 -13.85 -9.52 -19.30
C TRP A 148 -15.21 -9.21 -19.96
N GLU A 149 -15.79 -8.05 -19.67
CA GLU A 149 -17.05 -7.61 -20.29
C GLU A 149 -16.92 -7.37 -21.80
N VAL A 150 -15.78 -6.82 -22.23
CA VAL A 150 -15.49 -6.64 -23.68
C VAL A 150 -15.36 -8.01 -24.40
N LEU A 151 -14.84 -9.03 -23.73
CA LEU A 151 -14.74 -10.37 -24.28
C LEU A 151 -16.11 -11.07 -24.37
N LEU A 152 -16.99 -10.87 -23.38
CA LEU A 152 -18.35 -11.40 -23.41
C LEU A 152 -19.17 -10.76 -24.53
N ASP A 153 -19.12 -9.44 -24.71
CA ASP A 153 -19.78 -8.74 -25.81
C ASP A 153 -19.28 -9.22 -27.19
N PHE A 154 -17.97 -9.47 -27.31
CA PHE A 154 -17.38 -9.97 -28.55
C PHE A 154 -17.81 -11.41 -28.85
N PHE A 155 -17.98 -12.26 -27.83
CA PHE A 155 -18.45 -13.63 -28.00
C PHE A 155 -19.94 -13.71 -28.25
N PHE A 156 -20.78 -12.89 -27.59
CA PHE A 156 -22.23 -12.90 -27.78
C PHE A 156 -22.68 -12.30 -29.12
N HIS A 157 -22.01 -11.29 -29.65
CA HIS A 157 -22.35 -10.69 -30.96
C HIS A 157 -21.86 -11.53 -32.16
N ARG A 158 -21.07 -12.58 -31.92
CA ARG A 158 -20.54 -13.44 -33.00
C ARG A 158 -21.27 -14.80 -33.12
N ILE A 159 -22.21 -15.08 -32.22
CA ILE A 159 -22.98 -16.34 -32.17
C ILE A 159 -24.45 -16.12 -32.61
N ILE A 160 -24.87 -14.87 -32.86
CA ILE A 160 -26.14 -14.52 -33.49
C ILE A 160 -25.86 -13.97 -34.89
#